data_7990f4e6f00d375677762e4b4f547714
#
_entry.id   7990f4e6f00d375677762e4b4f547714
#
_cell.length_a   1.000
_cell.length_b   1.000
_cell.length_c   1.000
_cell.angle_alpha   90.00
_cell.angle_beta   90.00
_cell.angle_gamma   90.00
#
_symmetry.space_group_name_H-M   'P 1'
#
loop_
_entity.id
_entity.type
_entity.pdbx_description
1 polymer ?
#
loop_
_entity_poly.entity_id
_entity_poly.type
_entity_poly.pdbx_seq_one_letter_code
_entity_poly.pdbx_strand_id
1 'polypeptide(L)'
;MTLDIPRIQAVLFDVDGTLSDTDDQWAGRMERFLRPMRYIFPDRSAHLIARRLIMAFETPSNSVYTLLDRLSLDADAFRVLQWVSRARRPKTPPQFWICPGVIDLLEGLHTRFPLAVVSARDETSTLRFLDQFHLSPCFGAVATSQTCRYTKPFPDPVLWAARQLGVAPEHCLMVGDTTVDVRAGRSAGAQTLGVLSGFGTESELRRAGADEILPTTAGLSLLI
;
A
#
# COMPACT_ATOMS: atom_id res chain seq x y z
N MET A 1 -14.90 13.00 6.85
CA MET A 1 -15.24 14.00 5.81
C MET A 1 -15.78 13.23 4.64
N THR A 2 -16.64 13.79 3.81
CA THR A 2 -17.10 13.15 2.57
C THR A 2 -16.13 13.47 1.45
N LEU A 3 -15.90 12.52 0.55
CA LEU A 3 -15.05 12.67 -0.62
C LEU A 3 -15.58 13.79 -1.54
N ASP A 4 -14.74 14.73 -1.90
CA ASP A 4 -15.03 15.82 -2.84
C ASP A 4 -14.57 15.41 -4.25
N ILE A 5 -15.46 14.71 -4.97
CA ILE A 5 -15.16 14.13 -6.28
C ILE A 5 -14.75 15.20 -7.32
N PRO A 6 -15.43 16.34 -7.46
CA PRO A 6 -15.04 17.39 -8.41
C PRO A 6 -13.63 17.95 -8.22
N ARG A 7 -13.07 17.80 -7.02
CA ARG A 7 -11.72 18.27 -6.69
C ARG A 7 -10.63 17.30 -7.12
N ILE A 8 -10.95 16.05 -7.41
CA ILE A 8 -9.98 15.02 -7.76
C ILE A 8 -9.45 15.26 -9.17
N GLN A 9 -8.12 15.39 -9.31
CA GLN A 9 -7.42 15.56 -10.58
C GLN A 9 -6.37 14.47 -10.83
N ALA A 10 -6.00 13.68 -9.82
CA ALA A 10 -5.11 12.54 -9.94
C ALA A 10 -5.47 11.44 -8.93
N VAL A 11 -5.19 10.18 -9.26
CA VAL A 11 -5.43 9.05 -8.35
C VAL A 11 -4.13 8.29 -8.09
N LEU A 12 -3.84 8.08 -6.81
CA LEU A 12 -2.64 7.40 -6.32
C LEU A 12 -3.06 6.07 -5.69
N PHE A 13 -2.47 4.97 -6.11
CA PHE A 13 -2.84 3.64 -5.64
C PHE A 13 -1.72 2.98 -4.84
N ASP A 14 -2.07 2.39 -3.72
CA ASP A 14 -1.23 1.34 -3.15
C ASP A 14 -1.30 0.07 -4.00
N VAL A 15 -0.39 -0.88 -3.76
CA VAL A 15 -0.32 -2.16 -4.48
C VAL A 15 -0.91 -3.29 -3.67
N ASP A 16 -0.36 -3.56 -2.47
CA ASP A 16 -0.71 -4.73 -1.65
C ASP A 16 -2.11 -4.58 -1.02
N GLY A 17 -3.01 -5.54 -1.26
CA GLY A 17 -4.38 -5.45 -0.77
C GLY A 17 -5.27 -4.44 -1.49
N THR A 18 -4.70 -3.63 -2.41
CA THR A 18 -5.40 -2.59 -3.18
C THR A 18 -5.49 -2.96 -4.66
N LEU A 19 -4.36 -3.08 -5.35
CA LEU A 19 -4.29 -3.55 -6.74
C LEU A 19 -4.00 -5.04 -6.82
N SER A 20 -3.10 -5.51 -5.96
CA SER A 20 -2.65 -6.90 -5.87
C SER A 20 -3.43 -7.62 -4.77
N ASP A 21 -3.98 -8.77 -5.10
CA ASP A 21 -4.54 -9.71 -4.14
C ASP A 21 -3.41 -10.48 -3.45
N THR A 22 -2.89 -9.89 -2.38
CA THR A 22 -1.79 -10.44 -1.58
C THR A 22 -2.28 -11.27 -0.41
N ASP A 23 -3.55 -11.11 -0.03
CA ASP A 23 -4.13 -11.71 1.18
C ASP A 23 -4.15 -13.23 1.12
N ASP A 24 -4.57 -13.82 0.02
CA ASP A 24 -4.67 -15.28 -0.13
C ASP A 24 -3.31 -15.98 -0.06
N GLN A 25 -2.23 -15.33 -0.52
CA GLN A 25 -0.90 -15.94 -0.47
C GLN A 25 -0.26 -15.88 0.92
N TRP A 26 -0.38 -14.75 1.60
CA TRP A 26 0.16 -14.57 2.94
C TRP A 26 -0.68 -15.29 3.99
N ALA A 27 -2.01 -15.19 3.89
CA ALA A 27 -2.93 -15.94 4.73
C ALA A 27 -2.71 -17.44 4.57
N GLY A 28 -2.63 -17.97 3.35
CA GLY A 28 -2.40 -19.38 3.09
C GLY A 28 -0.99 -19.88 3.48
N ARG A 29 0.05 -19.03 3.44
CA ARG A 29 1.39 -19.36 3.96
C ARG A 29 1.43 -19.31 5.49
N MET A 30 0.82 -18.30 6.08
CA MET A 30 0.75 -18.14 7.51
C MET A 30 -0.15 -19.20 8.14
N GLU A 31 -1.27 -19.54 7.52
CA GLU A 31 -2.13 -20.66 7.94
C GLU A 31 -1.39 -22.00 7.91
N ARG A 32 -0.60 -22.27 6.87
CA ARG A 32 0.28 -23.46 6.81
C ARG A 32 1.34 -23.46 7.90
N PHE A 33 1.91 -22.29 8.22
CA PHE A 33 2.92 -22.17 9.28
C PHE A 33 2.31 -22.28 10.68
N LEU A 34 1.10 -21.76 10.88
CA LEU A 34 0.38 -21.82 12.15
C LEU A 34 -0.42 -23.12 12.34
N ARG A 35 -0.57 -23.93 11.28
CA ARG A 35 -1.27 -25.22 11.34
C ARG A 35 -0.81 -26.17 12.46
N PRO A 36 0.51 -26.28 12.80
CA PRO A 36 0.95 -27.07 13.93
C PRO A 36 0.54 -26.49 15.29
N MET A 37 0.28 -25.18 15.36
CA MET A 37 -0.13 -24.47 16.58
C MET A 37 -1.66 -24.37 16.78
N ARG A 38 -2.42 -25.04 15.91
CA ARG A 38 -3.89 -25.05 15.90
C ARG A 38 -4.50 -25.51 17.25
N TYR A 39 -3.77 -26.32 18.01
CA TYR A 39 -4.16 -26.75 19.35
C TYR A 39 -4.08 -25.64 20.43
N ILE A 40 -3.38 -24.55 20.15
CA ILE A 40 -3.15 -23.45 21.09
C ILE A 40 -4.08 -22.26 20.80
N PHE A 41 -4.59 -22.13 19.55
CA PHE A 41 -5.42 -21.00 19.11
C PHE A 41 -6.73 -21.50 18.49
N PRO A 42 -7.91 -21.05 18.98
CA PRO A 42 -9.20 -21.32 18.30
C PRO A 42 -9.23 -20.74 16.89
N ASP A 43 -9.86 -21.42 15.93
CA ASP A 43 -9.84 -21.18 14.47
C ASP A 43 -10.05 -19.72 13.99
N ARG A 44 -10.70 -18.87 14.78
CA ARG A 44 -10.92 -17.45 14.43
C ARG A 44 -9.79 -16.51 14.86
N SER A 45 -8.94 -16.91 15.78
CA SER A 45 -7.88 -16.04 16.31
C SER A 45 -6.60 -16.07 15.47
N ALA A 46 -6.32 -17.16 14.76
CA ALA A 46 -5.10 -17.30 13.95
C ALA A 46 -5.07 -16.29 12.78
N HIS A 47 -6.18 -16.10 12.09
CA HIS A 47 -6.31 -15.11 11.00
C HIS A 47 -6.18 -13.67 11.54
N LEU A 48 -6.81 -13.35 12.68
CA LEU A 48 -6.72 -12.03 13.30
C LEU A 48 -5.31 -11.74 13.84
N ILE A 49 -4.62 -12.77 14.36
CA ILE A 49 -3.25 -12.65 14.85
C ILE A 49 -2.29 -12.49 13.67
N ALA A 50 -2.41 -13.31 12.62
CA ALA A 50 -1.63 -13.18 11.39
C ALA A 50 -1.77 -11.78 10.79
N ARG A 51 -3.00 -11.28 10.68
CA ARG A 51 -3.32 -9.94 10.21
C ARG A 51 -2.71 -8.84 11.08
N ARG A 52 -2.84 -8.93 12.43
CA ARG A 52 -2.22 -7.98 13.36
C ARG A 52 -0.69 -8.00 13.27
N LEU A 53 -0.10 -9.17 13.08
CA LEU A 53 1.36 -9.30 12.89
C LEU A 53 1.79 -8.65 11.56
N ILE A 54 1.08 -8.89 10.46
CA ILE A 54 1.39 -8.27 9.16
C ILE A 54 1.29 -6.74 9.28
N MET A 55 0.18 -6.21 9.84
CA MET A 55 0.02 -4.77 10.09
C MET A 55 1.08 -4.21 11.04
N ALA A 56 1.49 -4.98 12.05
CA ALA A 56 2.57 -4.61 12.95
C ALA A 56 3.95 -4.64 12.27
N PHE A 57 4.18 -5.50 11.28
CA PHE A 57 5.43 -5.58 10.53
C PHE A 57 5.56 -4.52 9.41
N GLU A 58 4.47 -3.96 8.89
CA GLU A 58 4.52 -2.78 8.01
C GLU A 58 4.89 -1.51 8.77
N THR A 59 4.50 -1.39 10.05
CA THR A 59 4.75 -0.23 10.91
C THR A 59 6.17 -0.16 11.52
N PRO A 60 6.86 -1.29 11.88
CA PRO A 60 8.13 -1.22 12.61
C PRO A 60 9.29 -0.63 11.84
N SER A 61 9.34 -0.79 10.51
CA SER A 61 10.43 -0.19 9.74
C SER A 61 10.46 1.34 9.92
N ASN A 62 9.31 1.98 9.81
CA ASN A 62 9.19 3.44 9.99
C ASN A 62 9.36 3.87 11.47
N SER A 63 8.88 3.06 12.42
CA SER A 63 9.09 3.33 13.85
C SER A 63 10.54 3.15 14.26
N VAL A 64 11.25 2.16 13.68
CA VAL A 64 12.70 1.98 13.85
C VAL A 64 13.45 3.15 13.22
N TYR A 65 13.05 3.63 12.03
CA TYR A 65 13.66 4.82 11.41
C TYR A 65 13.47 6.07 12.26
N THR A 66 12.28 6.31 12.78
CA THR A 66 12.00 7.46 13.67
C THR A 66 12.82 7.38 14.96
N LEU A 67 13.00 6.16 15.50
CA LEU A 67 13.79 5.94 16.70
C LEU A 67 15.29 6.11 16.42
N LEU A 68 15.80 5.59 15.30
CA LEU A 68 17.19 5.72 14.88
C LEU A 68 17.55 7.18 14.57
N ASP A 69 16.63 7.92 13.92
CA ASP A 69 16.80 9.35 13.64
C ASP A 69 16.85 10.19 14.95
N ARG A 70 15.99 9.84 15.93
CA ARG A 70 16.03 10.46 17.28
C ARG A 70 17.28 10.14 18.08
N LEU A 71 17.89 8.99 17.82
CA LEU A 71 19.11 8.54 18.52
C LEU A 71 20.40 8.97 17.78
N SER A 72 20.29 9.71 16.66
CA SER A 72 21.43 10.14 15.81
C SER A 72 22.36 8.97 15.43
N LEU A 73 21.78 7.76 15.29
CA LEU A 73 22.54 6.57 14.87
C LEU A 73 22.63 6.53 13.35
N ASP A 74 23.84 6.70 12.88
CA ASP A 74 24.26 7.00 11.52
C ASP A 74 23.87 6.01 10.41
N ALA A 75 24.07 6.48 9.18
CA ALA A 75 23.87 5.84 7.87
C ALA A 75 24.36 4.38 7.77
N ASP A 76 25.20 3.91 8.66
CA ASP A 76 25.73 2.54 8.66
C ASP A 76 24.73 1.49 9.17
N ALA A 77 23.86 1.84 10.12
CA ALA A 77 22.78 0.96 10.57
C ALA A 77 21.76 0.74 9.43
N PHE A 78 21.51 1.77 8.62
CA PHE A 78 20.67 1.69 7.42
C PHE A 78 21.24 0.74 6.37
N ARG A 79 22.56 0.82 6.12
CA ARG A 79 23.25 -0.09 5.19
C ARG A 79 23.18 -1.55 5.63
N VAL A 80 23.33 -1.81 6.93
CA VAL A 80 23.25 -3.16 7.49
C VAL A 80 21.83 -3.72 7.36
N LEU A 81 20.78 -2.93 7.66
CA LEU A 81 19.39 -3.36 7.46
C LEU A 81 19.08 -3.65 5.98
N GLN A 82 19.52 -2.78 5.07
CA GLN A 82 19.38 -3.01 3.63
C GLN A 82 20.14 -4.25 3.16
N TRP A 83 21.34 -4.50 3.70
CA TRP A 83 22.12 -5.68 3.36
C TRP A 83 21.42 -6.97 3.82
N VAL A 84 20.90 -7.00 5.05
CA VAL A 84 20.13 -8.14 5.59
C VAL A 84 18.85 -8.40 4.78
N SER A 85 18.13 -7.35 4.38
CA SER A 85 16.93 -7.49 3.55
C SER A 85 17.24 -8.00 2.14
N ARG A 86 18.37 -7.58 1.54
CA ARG A 86 18.84 -8.07 0.23
C ARG A 86 19.29 -9.54 0.27
N ALA A 87 19.88 -10.00 1.37
CA ALA A 87 20.34 -11.37 1.52
C ALA A 87 19.20 -12.41 1.63
N ARG A 88 17.98 -11.98 1.94
CA ARG A 88 16.78 -12.84 2.10
C ARG A 88 15.87 -12.91 0.88
N ARG A 89 16.29 -12.39 -0.27
CA ARG A 89 15.45 -12.42 -1.49
C ARG A 89 15.23 -13.85 -1.99
N PRO A 90 13.97 -14.27 -2.21
CA PRO A 90 13.69 -15.56 -2.83
C PRO A 90 14.24 -15.59 -4.27
N LYS A 91 14.84 -16.71 -4.66
CA LYS A 91 15.45 -16.89 -5.99
C LYS A 91 14.43 -17.02 -7.13
N THR A 92 13.18 -17.27 -6.81
CA THR A 92 12.09 -17.41 -7.79
C THR A 92 11.25 -16.16 -7.80
N PRO A 93 10.92 -15.56 -8.97
CA PRO A 93 10.02 -14.43 -9.04
C PRO A 93 8.66 -14.82 -8.42
N PRO A 94 8.10 -14.03 -7.52
CA PRO A 94 6.77 -14.29 -7.00
C PRO A 94 5.77 -14.19 -8.15
N GLN A 95 4.84 -15.12 -8.24
CA GLN A 95 3.65 -14.96 -9.05
C GLN A 95 2.73 -14.01 -8.30
N PHE A 96 2.28 -12.95 -8.98
CA PHE A 96 1.36 -11.99 -8.41
C PHE A 96 -0.07 -12.31 -8.81
N TRP A 97 -1.01 -11.86 -8.00
CA TRP A 97 -2.45 -11.92 -8.26
C TRP A 97 -2.98 -10.49 -8.26
N ILE A 98 -3.97 -10.23 -9.10
CA ILE A 98 -4.60 -8.92 -9.21
C ILE A 98 -6.00 -8.98 -8.62
N CYS A 99 -6.42 -7.92 -7.94
CA CYS A 99 -7.79 -7.84 -7.42
C CYS A 99 -8.79 -7.81 -8.58
N PRO A 100 -9.94 -8.50 -8.45
CA PRO A 100 -10.94 -8.55 -9.50
C PRO A 100 -11.41 -7.16 -9.93
N GLY A 101 -11.50 -6.93 -11.26
CA GLY A 101 -11.97 -5.69 -11.86
C GLY A 101 -11.00 -4.51 -11.84
N VAL A 102 -9.77 -4.70 -11.31
CA VAL A 102 -8.76 -3.62 -11.23
C VAL A 102 -8.21 -3.28 -12.61
N ILE A 103 -8.03 -4.25 -13.52
CA ILE A 103 -7.54 -3.98 -14.88
C ILE A 103 -8.51 -3.01 -15.59
N ASP A 104 -9.78 -3.38 -15.65
CA ASP A 104 -10.82 -2.56 -16.32
C ASP A 104 -10.94 -1.16 -15.69
N LEU A 105 -10.83 -1.09 -14.34
CA LEU A 105 -10.81 0.17 -13.60
C LEU A 105 -9.64 1.06 -14.06
N LEU A 106 -8.42 0.53 -14.07
CA LEU A 106 -7.22 1.30 -14.40
C LEU A 106 -7.20 1.73 -15.87
N GLU A 107 -7.64 0.86 -16.78
CA GLU A 107 -7.80 1.19 -18.20
C GLU A 107 -8.84 2.30 -18.44
N GLY A 108 -9.91 2.32 -17.65
CA GLY A 108 -10.89 3.41 -17.71
C GLY A 108 -10.38 4.71 -17.08
N LEU A 109 -9.71 4.63 -15.93
CA LEU A 109 -9.26 5.81 -15.19
C LEU A 109 -8.08 6.54 -15.85
N HIS A 110 -7.08 5.81 -16.40
CA HIS A 110 -5.88 6.45 -16.95
C HIS A 110 -6.17 7.34 -18.16
N THR A 111 -7.33 7.18 -18.81
CA THR A 111 -7.77 8.06 -19.91
C THR A 111 -8.35 9.39 -19.41
N ARG A 112 -8.68 9.47 -18.11
CA ARG A 112 -9.37 10.61 -17.48
C ARG A 112 -8.51 11.30 -16.43
N PHE A 113 -7.66 10.56 -15.76
CA PHE A 113 -6.83 11.03 -14.63
C PHE A 113 -5.40 10.55 -14.81
N PRO A 114 -4.38 11.37 -14.51
CA PRO A 114 -3.05 10.89 -14.25
C PRO A 114 -3.06 9.97 -13.02
N LEU A 115 -2.43 8.79 -13.17
CA LEU A 115 -2.35 7.78 -12.13
C LEU A 115 -0.91 7.61 -11.64
N ALA A 116 -0.73 7.30 -10.37
CA ALA A 116 0.55 6.87 -9.81
C ALA A 116 0.40 5.69 -8.85
N VAL A 117 1.48 4.95 -8.69
CA VAL A 117 1.64 3.94 -7.64
C VAL A 117 2.38 4.55 -6.47
N VAL A 118 1.92 4.24 -5.25
CA VAL A 118 2.57 4.60 -3.98
C VAL A 118 2.65 3.35 -3.08
N SER A 119 3.72 2.58 -3.21
CA SER A 119 3.87 1.27 -2.57
C SER A 119 5.00 1.23 -1.54
N ALA A 120 4.84 0.42 -0.49
CA ALA A 120 5.90 0.07 0.45
C ALA A 120 6.80 -1.08 -0.05
N ARG A 121 6.47 -1.70 -1.19
CA ARG A 121 7.32 -2.72 -1.85
C ARG A 121 8.61 -2.12 -2.38
N ASP A 122 9.61 -2.97 -2.60
CA ASP A 122 10.80 -2.61 -3.38
C ASP A 122 10.46 -2.38 -4.87
N GLU A 123 11.29 -1.59 -5.54
CA GLU A 123 11.08 -1.20 -6.94
C GLU A 123 10.99 -2.41 -7.88
N THR A 124 11.88 -3.38 -7.74
CA THR A 124 11.91 -4.57 -8.59
C THR A 124 10.61 -5.37 -8.48
N SER A 125 10.07 -5.54 -7.27
CA SER A 125 8.84 -6.28 -7.01
C SER A 125 7.62 -5.51 -7.54
N THR A 126 7.61 -4.18 -7.37
CA THR A 126 6.52 -3.32 -7.86
C THR A 126 6.46 -3.32 -9.38
N LEU A 127 7.59 -3.09 -10.07
CA LEU A 127 7.65 -3.09 -11.53
C LEU A 127 7.27 -4.44 -12.13
N ARG A 128 7.74 -5.55 -11.53
CA ARG A 128 7.34 -6.90 -11.97
C ARG A 128 5.84 -7.15 -11.85
N PHE A 129 5.20 -6.65 -10.79
CA PHE A 129 3.74 -6.73 -10.67
C PHE A 129 3.06 -5.96 -11.81
N LEU A 130 3.47 -4.72 -12.05
CA LEU A 130 2.91 -3.90 -13.13
C LEU A 130 3.11 -4.54 -14.52
N ASP A 131 4.30 -5.07 -14.76
CA ASP A 131 4.65 -5.71 -16.05
C ASP A 131 3.89 -7.03 -16.26
N GLN A 132 3.71 -7.84 -15.20
CA GLN A 132 2.96 -9.10 -15.28
C GLN A 132 1.52 -8.90 -15.76
N PHE A 133 0.91 -7.77 -15.40
CA PHE A 133 -0.47 -7.44 -15.78
C PHE A 133 -0.58 -6.35 -16.84
N HIS A 134 0.54 -5.96 -17.47
CA HIS A 134 0.61 -4.91 -18.51
C HIS A 134 0.08 -3.55 -18.04
N LEU A 135 0.22 -3.23 -16.76
CA LEU A 135 -0.29 -2.01 -16.14
C LEU A 135 0.68 -0.84 -16.18
N SER A 136 1.97 -1.08 -16.49
CA SER A 136 3.00 -0.04 -16.49
C SER A 136 2.61 1.20 -17.31
N PRO A 137 1.93 1.09 -18.50
CA PRO A 137 1.53 2.25 -19.28
C PRO A 137 0.43 3.12 -18.61
N CYS A 138 -0.32 2.58 -17.67
CA CYS A 138 -1.38 3.33 -16.98
C CYS A 138 -0.83 4.36 -15.97
N PHE A 139 0.42 4.20 -15.52
CA PHE A 139 0.97 4.99 -14.44
C PHE A 139 2.04 5.97 -14.91
N GLY A 140 1.82 7.26 -14.64
CA GLY A 140 2.80 8.32 -14.90
C GLY A 140 3.93 8.38 -13.87
N ALA A 141 3.76 7.78 -12.69
CA ALA A 141 4.77 7.72 -11.63
C ALA A 141 4.62 6.47 -10.77
N VAL A 142 5.76 5.96 -10.26
CA VAL A 142 5.81 4.79 -9.37
C VAL A 142 6.72 5.12 -8.20
N ALA A 143 6.13 5.39 -7.03
CA ALA A 143 6.83 5.55 -5.77
C ALA A 143 6.92 4.20 -5.04
N THR A 144 8.12 3.82 -4.64
CA THR A 144 8.44 2.56 -3.95
C THR A 144 9.13 2.83 -2.61
N SER A 145 9.42 1.80 -1.84
CA SER A 145 10.22 1.94 -0.60
C SER A 145 11.63 2.53 -0.83
N GLN A 146 12.07 2.67 -2.06
CA GLN A 146 13.39 3.17 -2.43
C GLN A 146 13.35 4.58 -3.04
N THR A 147 12.15 5.12 -3.28
CA THR A 147 11.96 6.41 -3.96
C THR A 147 12.21 7.59 -3.04
N CYS A 148 11.77 7.51 -1.77
CA CYS A 148 11.88 8.58 -0.79
C CYS A 148 12.65 8.12 0.44
N ARG A 149 13.16 9.09 1.23
CA ARG A 149 13.82 8.80 2.52
C ARG A 149 12.87 8.12 3.49
N TYR A 150 11.62 8.57 3.55
CA TYR A 150 10.57 8.02 4.39
C TYR A 150 9.51 7.38 3.52
N THR A 151 8.98 6.24 3.98
CA THR A 151 7.87 5.53 3.33
C THR A 151 6.55 5.85 4.03
N LYS A 152 5.42 5.38 3.52
CA LYS A 152 4.14 5.44 4.23
C LYS A 152 4.32 4.92 5.69
N PRO A 153 3.77 5.52 6.73
CA PRO A 153 2.69 6.53 6.76
C PRO A 153 3.15 8.00 6.61
N PHE A 154 4.42 8.27 6.33
CA PHE A 154 4.89 9.62 6.05
C PHE A 154 4.34 10.11 4.71
N PRO A 155 4.15 11.43 4.53
CA PRO A 155 3.57 12.01 3.32
C PRO A 155 4.50 11.96 2.11
N ASP A 156 5.80 11.74 2.31
CA ASP A 156 6.86 11.90 1.31
C ASP A 156 6.56 11.19 -0.02
N PRO A 157 6.16 9.89 -0.06
CA PRO A 157 5.89 9.22 -1.32
C PRO A 157 4.63 9.74 -2.03
N VAL A 158 3.62 10.18 -1.28
CA VAL A 158 2.41 10.80 -1.84
C VAL A 158 2.75 12.16 -2.45
N LEU A 159 3.51 13.01 -1.73
CA LEU A 159 3.99 14.30 -2.21
C LEU A 159 4.90 14.16 -3.43
N TRP A 160 5.76 13.15 -3.44
CA TRP A 160 6.63 12.85 -4.57
C TRP A 160 5.80 12.45 -5.80
N ALA A 161 4.84 11.52 -5.65
CA ALA A 161 3.97 11.07 -6.73
C ALA A 161 3.14 12.22 -7.31
N ALA A 162 2.51 13.03 -6.45
CA ALA A 162 1.76 14.22 -6.86
C ALA A 162 2.62 15.19 -7.69
N ARG A 163 3.86 15.43 -7.25
CA ARG A 163 4.82 16.27 -7.99
C ARG A 163 5.19 15.69 -9.35
N GLN A 164 5.40 14.38 -9.45
CA GLN A 164 5.70 13.72 -10.73
C GLN A 164 4.54 13.84 -11.72
N LEU A 165 3.30 13.79 -11.21
CA LEU A 165 2.11 13.97 -12.03
C LEU A 165 1.78 15.44 -12.33
N GLY A 166 2.48 16.40 -11.72
CA GLY A 166 2.21 17.84 -11.88
C GLY A 166 0.89 18.28 -11.23
N VAL A 167 0.37 17.55 -10.23
CA VAL A 167 -0.89 17.80 -9.55
C VAL A 167 -0.63 18.18 -8.10
N ALA A 168 -1.34 19.20 -7.59
CA ALA A 168 -1.23 19.58 -6.18
C ALA A 168 -1.79 18.46 -5.29
N PRO A 169 -1.16 18.16 -4.13
CA PRO A 169 -1.57 17.04 -3.27
C PRO A 169 -3.04 17.08 -2.86
N GLU A 170 -3.59 18.27 -2.61
CA GLU A 170 -5.00 18.49 -2.26
C GLU A 170 -5.99 18.13 -3.38
N HIS A 171 -5.52 17.95 -4.60
CA HIS A 171 -6.27 17.46 -5.75
C HIS A 171 -5.99 15.98 -6.06
N CYS A 172 -5.24 15.30 -5.22
CA CYS A 172 -4.99 13.87 -5.33
C CYS A 172 -5.95 13.06 -4.45
N LEU A 173 -6.29 11.86 -4.94
CA LEU A 173 -6.96 10.83 -4.17
C LEU A 173 -5.97 9.70 -3.88
N MET A 174 -5.65 9.44 -2.62
CA MET A 174 -4.89 8.27 -2.21
C MET A 174 -5.83 7.10 -1.91
N VAL A 175 -5.68 6.01 -2.65
CA VAL A 175 -6.45 4.77 -2.51
C VAL A 175 -5.58 3.69 -1.88
N GLY A 176 -6.01 3.11 -0.78
CA GLY A 176 -5.26 2.06 -0.08
C GLY A 176 -6.13 1.26 0.87
N ASP A 177 -5.66 0.11 1.31
CA ASP A 177 -6.37 -0.82 2.17
C ASP A 177 -5.99 -0.71 3.65
N THR A 178 -4.92 0.03 3.99
CA THR A 178 -4.40 0.12 5.35
C THR A 178 -4.51 1.51 5.97
N THR A 179 -4.40 1.57 7.30
CA THR A 179 -4.30 2.84 8.04
C THR A 179 -3.05 3.64 7.67
N VAL A 180 -2.03 2.96 7.13
CA VAL A 180 -0.76 3.54 6.71
C VAL A 180 -0.96 4.41 5.46
N ASP A 181 -1.78 3.95 4.51
CA ASP A 181 -2.15 4.68 3.30
C ASP A 181 -2.98 5.92 3.60
N VAL A 182 -4.01 5.72 4.43
CA VAL A 182 -4.89 6.82 4.86
C VAL A 182 -4.08 7.92 5.56
N ARG A 183 -3.16 7.54 6.47
CA ARG A 183 -2.31 8.51 7.16
C ARG A 183 -1.36 9.23 6.21
N ALA A 184 -0.73 8.51 5.27
CA ALA A 184 0.17 9.12 4.28
C ALA A 184 -0.57 10.12 3.41
N GLY A 185 -1.74 9.75 2.86
CA GLY A 185 -2.59 10.63 2.06
C GLY A 185 -3.01 11.88 2.82
N ARG A 186 -3.57 11.72 4.01
CA ARG A 186 -3.99 12.84 4.87
C ARG A 186 -2.84 13.76 5.26
N SER A 187 -1.70 13.20 5.64
CA SER A 187 -0.51 13.99 5.99
C SER A 187 0.05 14.77 4.81
N ALA A 188 -0.16 14.29 3.59
CA ALA A 188 0.17 15.00 2.36
C ALA A 188 -0.88 16.07 1.96
N GLY A 189 -2.05 16.09 2.60
CA GLY A 189 -3.17 16.96 2.24
C GLY A 189 -4.08 16.38 1.15
N ALA A 190 -3.86 15.15 0.71
CA ALA A 190 -4.69 14.45 -0.26
C ALA A 190 -6.00 13.94 0.36
N GLN A 191 -7.03 13.75 -0.47
CA GLN A 191 -8.20 12.98 -0.09
C GLN A 191 -7.86 11.50 -0.03
N THR A 192 -8.61 10.72 0.76
CA THR A 192 -8.28 9.31 1.02
C THR A 192 -9.48 8.41 0.86
N LEU A 193 -9.28 7.32 0.11
CA LEU A 193 -10.24 6.25 -0.06
C LEU A 193 -9.68 4.96 0.53
N GLY A 194 -10.38 4.41 1.51
CA GLY A 194 -10.10 3.09 2.03
C GLY A 194 -10.76 1.99 1.22
N VAL A 195 -10.10 0.86 0.98
CA VAL A 195 -10.70 -0.33 0.39
C VAL A 195 -10.61 -1.52 1.34
N LEU A 196 -11.64 -2.36 1.33
CA LEU A 196 -11.74 -3.53 2.22
C LEU A 196 -11.28 -4.83 1.53
N SER A 197 -10.66 -4.72 0.35
CA SER A 197 -10.07 -5.85 -0.38
C SER A 197 -8.78 -6.38 0.24
N GLY A 198 -8.18 -5.66 1.18
CA GLY A 198 -6.93 -6.02 1.83
C GLY A 198 -7.03 -6.17 3.35
N PHE A 199 -5.98 -5.75 4.06
CA PHE A 199 -5.81 -6.01 5.49
C PHE A 199 -6.60 -5.09 6.42
N GLY A 200 -6.94 -3.86 6.01
CA GLY A 200 -7.63 -2.88 6.85
C GLY A 200 -9.09 -3.23 7.15
N THR A 201 -9.54 -3.03 8.38
CA THR A 201 -10.98 -3.08 8.70
C THR A 201 -11.61 -1.72 8.49
N GLU A 202 -12.91 -1.69 8.21
CA GLU A 202 -13.67 -0.44 8.10
C GLU A 202 -13.47 0.46 9.33
N SER A 203 -13.53 -0.11 10.54
CA SER A 203 -13.37 0.64 11.78
C SER A 203 -11.96 1.23 11.96
N GLU A 204 -10.92 0.57 11.44
CA GLU A 204 -9.53 1.06 11.47
C GLU A 204 -9.34 2.19 10.46
N LEU A 205 -9.82 2.00 9.23
CA LEU A 205 -9.74 3.00 8.17
C LEU A 205 -10.52 4.28 8.54
N ARG A 206 -11.74 4.14 9.09
CA ARG A 206 -12.51 5.28 9.60
C ARG A 206 -11.78 6.01 10.73
N ARG A 207 -11.20 5.30 11.69
CA ARG A 207 -10.40 5.91 12.78
C ARG A 207 -9.12 6.59 12.27
N ALA A 208 -8.51 6.07 11.21
CA ALA A 208 -7.39 6.72 10.55
C ALA A 208 -7.81 7.99 9.81
N GLY A 209 -9.11 8.16 9.52
CA GLY A 209 -9.72 9.33 8.92
C GLY A 209 -9.91 9.20 7.41
N ALA A 210 -10.14 7.99 6.88
CA ALA A 210 -10.52 7.83 5.48
C ALA A 210 -11.78 8.66 5.17
N ASP A 211 -11.75 9.39 4.06
CA ASP A 211 -12.88 10.26 3.64
C ASP A 211 -14.02 9.40 3.09
N GLU A 212 -13.69 8.28 2.42
CA GLU A 212 -14.64 7.29 1.95
C GLU A 212 -14.06 5.88 2.09
N ILE A 213 -14.93 4.86 2.15
CA ILE A 213 -14.52 3.44 2.23
C ILE A 213 -15.39 2.62 1.28
N LEU A 214 -14.73 1.82 0.42
CA LEU A 214 -15.38 0.92 -0.51
C LEU A 214 -15.06 -0.55 -0.20
N PRO A 215 -15.97 -1.47 -0.55
CA PRO A 215 -15.72 -2.90 -0.40
C PRO A 215 -14.53 -3.39 -1.24
N THR A 216 -14.33 -2.83 -2.45
CA THR A 216 -13.27 -3.22 -3.39
C THR A 216 -12.74 -2.00 -4.13
N THR A 217 -11.50 -2.11 -4.62
CA THR A 217 -10.88 -1.06 -5.44
C THR A 217 -11.67 -0.81 -6.73
N ALA A 218 -12.21 -1.86 -7.34
CA ALA A 218 -13.02 -1.75 -8.56
C ALA A 218 -14.28 -0.88 -8.37
N GLY A 219 -14.81 -0.78 -7.14
CA GLY A 219 -15.94 0.08 -6.81
C GLY A 219 -15.68 1.57 -7.03
N LEU A 220 -14.41 1.98 -7.15
CA LEU A 220 -14.05 3.37 -7.46
C LEU A 220 -14.64 3.85 -8.80
N SER A 221 -14.80 2.97 -9.79
CA SER A 221 -15.42 3.29 -11.09
C SER A 221 -16.87 3.80 -10.99
N LEU A 222 -17.54 3.56 -9.86
CA LEU A 222 -18.90 4.04 -9.60
C LEU A 222 -18.94 5.41 -8.95
N LEU A 223 -17.79 5.89 -8.45
CA LEU A 223 -17.68 7.19 -7.77
C LEU A 223 -17.14 8.28 -8.70
N ILE A 224 -16.17 7.91 -9.57
CA ILE A 224 -15.46 8.88 -10.42
C ILE A 224 -15.39 8.44 -11.88
#